data_17ddfbea43bedc482d64daa3e43de88c
#
_entry.id   17ddfbea43bedc482d64daa3e43de88c
#
_cell.length_a   1.000
_cell.length_b   1.000
_cell.length_c   1.000
_cell.angle_alpha   90.00
_cell.angle_beta   90.00
_cell.angle_gamma   90.00
#
_symmetry.space_group_name_H-M   'P 1'
#
loop_
_entity.id
_entity.type
_entity.pdbx_description
1 polymer ?
#
loop_
_entity_poly.entity_id
_entity_poly.type
_entity_poly.pdbx_seq_one_letter_code
_entity_poly.pdbx_strand_id
1 'polypeptide(L)'
;MRNPSASTELLRSALHPFSGSASDLGPLLDLAAGAEFVLLGEASHGTHEFYATRAAITQRLIAEKGFQAVAAEADWPDAHRVNEHVRGRGNDRTAGAALSGFTRFPVWMWRNRDVEAFVKWLRQYNDSRPQHTPQAGFYGLDLYSLNRSRREVLRYLDKVDREAARRARRRYSCFDHFGEDEQAYGYAAGIDLSQSCEQEVIEQLRDLQRRAYEYMRRDGRVAEDDFFSAEQNARLIKNAEEYYRGMFESRVNTWNMRDRHMAETLHELAAHLERRYGKAKIVVWAHNSHLGNARATDRSLYGEWNLGQLVRERNSQAVLVGFTTYEGTVTAASDWGALHETKRVRPALAESYEALFHAVGVPRFLVTFAGDERLSADFRSERLERAIGVIYRPETERISHYFHARIADQFDAVLHFDKSQAVEPLPHAEEEQTAEVPETYPVGV
;
A
#
# COMPACT_ATOMS: atom_id res chain seq x y z
N MET A 1 -30.76 -8.43 14.72
CA MET A 1 -29.59 -7.84 15.42
C MET A 1 -29.43 -8.54 16.76
N ARG A 2 -28.26 -9.13 17.04
CA ARG A 2 -27.97 -9.70 18.37
C ARG A 2 -27.77 -8.56 19.37
N ASN A 3 -27.96 -8.87 20.67
CA ASN A 3 -27.79 -7.90 21.74
C ASN A 3 -26.31 -7.42 21.78
N PRO A 4 -26.03 -6.10 21.67
CA PRO A 4 -24.66 -5.56 21.72
C PRO A 4 -23.85 -6.01 22.95
N SER A 5 -24.50 -6.24 24.08
CA SER A 5 -23.84 -6.72 25.29
C SER A 5 -23.28 -8.15 25.13
N ALA A 6 -23.95 -9.03 24.40
CA ALA A 6 -23.48 -10.40 24.17
C ALA A 6 -22.25 -10.44 23.25
N SER A 7 -22.24 -9.63 22.17
CA SER A 7 -21.07 -9.48 21.29
C SER A 7 -19.86 -8.89 22.02
N THR A 8 -20.10 -7.90 22.90
CA THR A 8 -19.02 -7.30 23.73
C THR A 8 -18.42 -8.29 24.73
N GLU A 9 -19.25 -9.13 25.37
CA GLU A 9 -18.75 -10.18 26.27
C GLU A 9 -17.95 -11.27 25.54
N LEU A 10 -18.46 -11.69 24.38
CA LEU A 10 -17.77 -12.66 23.55
C LEU A 10 -16.39 -12.13 23.10
N LEU A 11 -16.35 -10.88 22.61
CA LEU A 11 -15.12 -10.23 22.22
C LEU A 11 -14.13 -10.11 23.41
N ARG A 12 -14.63 -9.70 24.59
CA ARG A 12 -13.81 -9.58 25.82
C ARG A 12 -13.14 -10.90 26.20
N SER A 13 -13.77 -12.04 25.94
CA SER A 13 -13.21 -13.35 26.24
C SER A 13 -12.15 -13.83 25.22
N ALA A 14 -12.14 -13.25 24.02
CA ALA A 14 -11.30 -13.69 22.89
C ALA A 14 -10.16 -12.71 22.55
N LEU A 15 -10.22 -11.47 23.02
CA LEU A 15 -9.21 -10.47 22.71
C LEU A 15 -7.90 -10.68 23.49
N HIS A 16 -6.81 -10.20 22.88
CA HIS A 16 -5.49 -10.12 23.49
C HIS A 16 -5.16 -8.63 23.74
N PRO A 17 -5.10 -8.16 25.00
CA PRO A 17 -4.72 -6.79 25.30
C PRO A 17 -3.36 -6.46 24.68
N PHE A 18 -3.23 -5.26 24.12
CA PHE A 18 -2.01 -4.77 23.50
C PHE A 18 -1.45 -3.57 24.25
N SER A 19 -0.39 -3.79 25.03
CA SER A 19 0.26 -2.74 25.82
C SER A 19 1.17 -1.83 24.98
N GLY A 20 1.48 -2.24 23.76
CA GLY A 20 2.52 -1.67 22.90
C GLY A 20 3.82 -2.46 22.93
N SER A 21 3.89 -3.52 23.74
CA SER A 21 5.03 -4.43 23.75
C SER A 21 5.02 -5.33 22.52
N ALA A 22 6.18 -5.53 21.92
CA ALA A 22 6.33 -6.47 20.82
C ALA A 22 5.91 -7.90 21.19
N SER A 23 6.01 -8.30 22.47
CA SER A 23 5.57 -9.63 22.97
C SER A 23 4.07 -9.87 22.77
N ASP A 24 3.25 -8.83 22.83
CA ASP A 24 1.78 -8.93 22.73
C ASP A 24 1.32 -9.34 21.32
N LEU A 25 2.21 -9.25 20.34
CA LEU A 25 1.95 -9.63 18.95
C LEU A 25 2.11 -11.14 18.68
N GLY A 26 2.40 -11.95 19.70
CA GLY A 26 2.58 -13.40 19.57
C GLY A 26 1.48 -14.10 18.77
N PRO A 27 0.18 -13.94 19.13
CA PRO A 27 -0.91 -14.59 18.43
C PRO A 27 -0.97 -14.26 16.91
N LEU A 28 -0.66 -13.01 16.54
CA LEU A 28 -0.58 -12.59 15.14
C LEU A 28 0.60 -13.24 14.40
N LEU A 29 1.75 -13.34 15.05
CA LEU A 29 2.92 -13.99 14.45
C LEU A 29 2.75 -15.50 14.28
N ASP A 30 1.97 -16.13 15.15
CA ASP A 30 1.61 -17.54 15.03
C ASP A 30 0.62 -17.75 13.89
N LEU A 31 -0.36 -16.87 13.73
CA LEU A 31 -1.28 -16.85 12.59
C LEU A 31 -0.51 -16.67 11.26
N ALA A 32 0.51 -15.81 11.24
CA ALA A 32 1.33 -15.49 10.08
C ALA A 32 2.43 -16.51 9.77
N ALA A 33 2.68 -17.51 10.62
CA ALA A 33 3.87 -18.36 10.53
C ALA A 33 4.01 -19.12 9.19
N GLY A 34 2.88 -19.58 8.63
CA GLY A 34 2.82 -20.30 7.35
C GLY A 34 2.56 -19.41 6.13
N ALA A 35 2.26 -18.13 6.34
CA ALA A 35 1.82 -17.23 5.28
C ALA A 35 2.97 -16.85 4.32
N GLU A 36 2.63 -16.75 3.05
CA GLU A 36 3.46 -16.10 2.03
C GLU A 36 3.25 -14.58 2.04
N PHE A 37 2.00 -14.16 2.21
CA PHE A 37 1.61 -12.76 2.29
C PHE A 37 0.95 -12.45 3.63
N VAL A 38 1.41 -11.37 4.29
CA VAL A 38 0.75 -10.76 5.45
C VAL A 38 0.38 -9.33 5.09
N LEU A 39 -0.91 -9.06 4.98
CA LEU A 39 -1.45 -7.77 4.57
C LEU A 39 -1.84 -7.00 5.82
N LEU A 40 -1.11 -5.92 6.13
CA LEU A 40 -1.31 -5.07 7.30
C LEU A 40 -1.98 -3.77 6.87
N GLY A 41 -3.24 -3.61 7.26
CA GLY A 41 -4.07 -2.48 6.91
C GLY A 41 -3.78 -1.20 7.71
N GLU A 42 -4.63 -0.22 7.51
CA GLU A 42 -4.83 0.97 8.31
C GLU A 42 -6.22 1.54 8.03
N ALA A 43 -6.94 2.01 9.05
CA ALA A 43 -8.24 2.64 8.87
C ALA A 43 -8.11 4.14 8.52
N SER A 44 -6.89 4.68 8.53
CA SER A 44 -6.57 6.04 8.12
C SER A 44 -5.10 6.16 7.76
N HIS A 45 -4.78 6.93 6.71
CA HIS A 45 -3.41 7.08 6.22
C HIS A 45 -2.48 7.90 7.13
N GLY A 46 -2.97 8.60 8.10
CA GLY A 46 -2.18 9.52 8.92
C GLY A 46 -2.19 9.25 10.42
N THR A 47 -2.28 7.98 10.85
CA THR A 47 -2.35 7.59 12.26
C THR A 47 -1.06 6.94 12.74
N HIS A 48 -0.40 7.53 13.73
CA HIS A 48 0.85 7.06 14.32
C HIS A 48 0.78 5.60 14.80
N GLU A 49 -0.25 5.21 15.55
CA GLU A 49 -0.38 3.87 16.11
C GLU A 49 -0.39 2.79 15.01
N PHE A 50 -0.97 3.11 13.85
CA PHE A 50 -1.01 2.16 12.73
C PHE A 50 0.38 1.97 12.12
N TYR A 51 1.09 3.06 11.82
CA TYR A 51 2.45 2.99 11.25
C TYR A 51 3.42 2.33 12.22
N ALA A 52 3.42 2.73 13.49
CA ALA A 52 4.30 2.17 14.51
C ALA A 52 4.05 0.67 14.73
N THR A 53 2.77 0.25 14.77
CA THR A 53 2.42 -1.15 14.98
C THR A 53 2.70 -2.00 13.74
N ARG A 54 2.40 -1.52 12.52
CA ARG A 54 2.81 -2.18 11.27
C ARG A 54 4.33 -2.38 11.23
N ALA A 55 5.09 -1.36 11.61
CA ALA A 55 6.54 -1.44 11.69
C ALA A 55 6.98 -2.53 12.68
N ALA A 56 6.43 -2.56 13.89
CA ALA A 56 6.76 -3.55 14.92
C ALA A 56 6.44 -4.99 14.48
N ILE A 57 5.26 -5.21 13.88
CA ILE A 57 4.87 -6.52 13.32
C ILE A 57 5.86 -6.93 12.22
N THR A 58 6.13 -6.03 11.29
CA THR A 58 7.01 -6.29 10.14
C THR A 58 8.43 -6.61 10.57
N GLN A 59 8.97 -5.89 11.55
CA GLN A 59 10.30 -6.16 12.12
C GLN A 59 10.39 -7.58 12.64
N ARG A 60 9.39 -8.05 13.37
CA ARG A 60 9.33 -9.43 13.88
C ARG A 60 9.14 -10.46 12.78
N LEU A 61 8.28 -10.20 11.80
CA LEU A 61 8.08 -11.09 10.65
C LEU A 61 9.38 -11.26 9.86
N ILE A 62 10.15 -10.18 9.67
CA ILE A 62 11.44 -10.22 9.00
C ILE A 62 12.46 -10.98 9.85
N ALA A 63 12.60 -10.62 11.13
CA ALA A 63 13.64 -11.16 12.00
C ALA A 63 13.39 -12.61 12.43
N GLU A 64 12.13 -13.01 12.67
CA GLU A 64 11.78 -14.29 13.29
C GLU A 64 11.11 -15.28 12.33
N LYS A 65 10.40 -14.80 11.29
CA LYS A 65 9.61 -15.66 10.38
C LYS A 65 10.15 -15.68 8.95
N GLY A 66 11.27 -14.96 8.69
CA GLY A 66 11.98 -15.00 7.41
C GLY A 66 11.29 -14.27 6.27
N PHE A 67 10.49 -13.23 6.56
CA PHE A 67 9.96 -12.32 5.55
C PHE A 67 11.09 -11.51 4.91
N GLN A 68 11.00 -11.26 3.60
CA GLN A 68 12.10 -10.73 2.80
C GLN A 68 11.79 -9.37 2.19
N ALA A 69 10.53 -8.94 2.24
CA ALA A 69 10.11 -7.70 1.63
C ALA A 69 8.94 -7.05 2.37
N VAL A 70 8.93 -5.72 2.30
CA VAL A 70 7.74 -4.89 2.53
C VAL A 70 7.32 -4.34 1.18
N ALA A 71 6.06 -4.52 0.82
CA ALA A 71 5.44 -3.98 -0.36
C ALA A 71 4.36 -2.98 0.08
N ALA A 72 4.52 -1.70 -0.27
CA ALA A 72 3.70 -0.61 0.23
C ALA A 72 2.80 -0.02 -0.85
N GLU A 73 1.65 0.54 -0.47
CA GLU A 73 0.78 1.37 -1.31
C GLU A 73 1.51 2.69 -1.62
N ALA A 74 2.57 2.60 -2.41
CA ALA A 74 3.50 3.67 -2.70
C ALA A 74 4.00 3.55 -4.13
N ASP A 75 4.38 4.67 -4.73
CA ASP A 75 4.93 4.68 -6.07
C ASP A 75 6.22 3.86 -6.18
N TRP A 76 6.30 3.02 -7.22
CA TRP A 76 7.42 2.11 -7.43
C TRP A 76 8.78 2.81 -7.47
N PRO A 77 9.00 3.91 -8.23
CA PRO A 77 10.31 4.55 -8.32
C PRO A 77 10.80 5.10 -6.98
N ASP A 78 9.89 5.65 -6.17
CA ASP A 78 10.21 6.21 -4.85
C ASP A 78 10.55 5.12 -3.84
N ALA A 79 9.74 4.08 -3.81
CA ALA A 79 10.01 2.91 -3.00
C ALA A 79 11.30 2.19 -3.42
N HIS A 80 11.63 2.15 -4.73
CA HIS A 80 12.90 1.61 -5.20
C HIS A 80 14.10 2.40 -4.67
N ARG A 81 14.02 3.73 -4.58
CA ARG A 81 15.05 4.56 -3.95
C ARG A 81 15.26 4.18 -2.48
N VAL A 82 14.17 3.95 -1.73
CA VAL A 82 14.23 3.44 -0.35
C VAL A 82 14.85 2.03 -0.33
N ASN A 83 14.48 1.15 -1.27
CA ASN A 83 15.02 -0.20 -1.40
C ASN A 83 16.55 -0.20 -1.60
N GLU A 84 17.07 0.70 -2.43
CA GLU A 84 18.52 0.88 -2.61
C GLU A 84 19.19 1.32 -1.31
N HIS A 85 18.60 2.28 -0.59
CA HIS A 85 19.14 2.72 0.69
C HIS A 85 19.17 1.59 1.72
N VAL A 86 18.07 0.86 1.94
CA VAL A 86 18.02 -0.20 2.98
C VAL A 86 18.94 -1.38 2.67
N ARG A 87 19.35 -1.55 1.41
CA ARG A 87 20.29 -2.56 0.95
C ARG A 87 21.73 -2.07 0.86
N GLY A 88 22.03 -0.86 1.33
CA GLY A 88 23.39 -0.31 1.29
C GLY A 88 23.85 0.12 -0.09
N ARG A 89 22.93 0.36 -1.00
CA ARG A 89 23.18 0.84 -2.37
C ARG A 89 22.70 2.30 -2.52
N GLY A 90 22.92 2.88 -3.69
CA GLY A 90 22.50 4.26 -3.96
C GLY A 90 23.34 5.31 -3.23
N ASN A 91 22.88 6.56 -3.28
CA ASN A 91 23.62 7.73 -2.78
C ASN A 91 23.05 8.30 -1.47
N ASP A 92 21.90 7.82 -1.01
CA ASP A 92 21.23 8.34 0.17
C ASP A 92 21.91 7.86 1.46
N ARG A 93 22.41 8.82 2.25
CA ARG A 93 23.14 8.52 3.49
C ARG A 93 22.24 8.29 4.70
N THR A 94 20.98 8.77 4.64
CA THR A 94 20.01 8.66 5.73
C THR A 94 18.66 8.19 5.23
N ALA A 95 17.85 7.63 6.14
CA ALA A 95 16.48 7.22 5.84
C ALA A 95 15.64 8.41 5.35
N GLY A 96 15.75 9.57 6.02
CA GLY A 96 15.03 10.79 5.60
C GLY A 96 15.42 11.24 4.19
N ALA A 97 16.71 11.13 3.79
CA ALA A 97 17.13 11.40 2.42
C ALA A 97 16.53 10.41 1.41
N ALA A 98 16.48 9.12 1.74
CA ALA A 98 15.86 8.12 0.87
C ALA A 98 14.36 8.38 0.68
N LEU A 99 13.66 8.80 1.74
CA LEU A 99 12.24 9.13 1.71
C LEU A 99 11.93 10.45 0.99
N SER A 100 12.91 11.33 0.77
CA SER A 100 12.69 12.61 0.09
C SER A 100 12.23 12.48 -1.36
N GLY A 101 12.26 11.27 -1.91
CA GLY A 101 11.70 10.93 -3.21
C GLY A 101 10.19 11.06 -3.28
N PHE A 102 9.48 10.76 -2.22
CA PHE A 102 8.03 10.89 -2.18
C PHE A 102 7.64 12.37 -2.17
N THR A 103 7.37 12.92 -3.33
CA THR A 103 7.03 14.35 -3.54
C THR A 103 5.60 14.57 -4.00
N ARG A 104 4.90 13.52 -4.46
CA ARG A 104 3.51 13.59 -4.87
C ARG A 104 2.58 13.59 -3.65
N PHE A 105 1.44 14.27 -3.75
CA PHE A 105 0.39 14.23 -2.73
C PHE A 105 -0.15 12.80 -2.54
N PRO A 106 -0.31 12.32 -1.31
CA PRO A 106 -0.01 12.96 -0.04
C PRO A 106 1.42 12.66 0.45
N VAL A 107 2.26 13.68 0.47
CA VAL A 107 3.70 13.55 0.82
C VAL A 107 3.91 12.92 2.21
N TRP A 108 3.09 13.32 3.20
CA TRP A 108 3.21 12.89 4.60
C TRP A 108 2.90 11.40 4.82
N MET A 109 2.23 10.72 3.90
CA MET A 109 1.88 9.31 4.02
C MET A 109 3.13 8.42 4.15
N TRP A 110 4.18 8.70 3.37
CA TRP A 110 5.44 7.95 3.45
C TRP A 110 6.59 8.76 4.06
N ARG A 111 6.52 10.09 4.04
CA ARG A 111 7.51 10.98 4.66
C ARG A 111 7.09 11.42 6.05
N ASN A 112 7.10 10.47 7.00
CA ASN A 112 6.80 10.71 8.41
C ASN A 112 7.82 10.01 9.32
N ARG A 113 7.81 10.36 10.60
CA ARG A 113 8.77 9.86 11.59
C ARG A 113 8.70 8.34 11.78
N ASP A 114 7.51 7.75 11.70
CA ASP A 114 7.34 6.31 11.92
C ASP A 114 7.96 5.51 10.77
N VAL A 115 7.72 5.94 9.53
CA VAL A 115 8.34 5.32 8.35
C VAL A 115 9.85 5.55 8.33
N GLU A 116 10.33 6.75 8.69
CA GLU A 116 11.76 7.02 8.82
C GLU A 116 12.43 6.08 9.83
N ALA A 117 11.81 5.89 10.99
CA ALA A 117 12.31 4.97 12.02
C ALA A 117 12.36 3.52 11.51
N PHE A 118 11.32 3.07 10.80
CA PHE A 118 11.29 1.74 10.19
C PHE A 118 12.36 1.56 9.11
N VAL A 119 12.52 2.50 8.19
CA VAL A 119 13.55 2.46 7.12
C VAL A 119 14.96 2.44 7.72
N LYS A 120 15.20 3.24 8.78
CA LYS A 120 16.47 3.21 9.53
C LYS A 120 16.72 1.85 10.16
N TRP A 121 15.70 1.26 10.80
CA TRP A 121 15.82 -0.08 11.37
C TRP A 121 16.11 -1.13 10.30
N LEU A 122 15.39 -1.10 9.17
CA LEU A 122 15.54 -2.07 8.09
C LEU A 122 16.96 -2.01 7.48
N ARG A 123 17.53 -0.81 7.34
CA ARG A 123 18.93 -0.63 6.94
C ARG A 123 19.88 -1.25 7.96
N GLN A 124 19.72 -0.96 9.25
CA GLN A 124 20.58 -1.51 10.31
C GLN A 124 20.47 -3.04 10.39
N TYR A 125 19.25 -3.58 10.24
CA TYR A 125 19.03 -5.02 10.17
C TYR A 125 19.82 -5.65 9.02
N ASN A 126 19.70 -5.09 7.82
CA ASN A 126 20.42 -5.60 6.66
C ASN A 126 21.96 -5.51 6.83
N ASP A 127 22.47 -4.42 7.39
CA ASP A 127 23.91 -4.22 7.65
C ASP A 127 24.45 -5.19 8.70
N SER A 128 23.60 -5.64 9.65
CA SER A 128 23.99 -6.63 10.66
C SER A 128 24.04 -8.07 10.15
N ARG A 129 23.52 -8.33 8.93
CA ARG A 129 23.46 -9.69 8.36
C ARG A 129 24.81 -10.11 7.80
N PRO A 130 25.18 -11.40 7.92
CA PRO A 130 26.38 -11.91 7.25
C PRO A 130 26.36 -11.63 5.75
N GLN A 131 27.54 -11.43 5.17
CA GLN A 131 27.67 -11.28 3.72
C GLN A 131 27.01 -12.46 3.00
N HIS A 132 26.35 -12.18 1.87
CA HIS A 132 25.61 -13.15 1.06
C HIS A 132 24.29 -13.69 1.63
N THR A 133 23.84 -13.22 2.82
CA THR A 133 22.48 -13.52 3.27
C THR A 133 21.46 -12.65 2.55
N PRO A 134 20.22 -13.16 2.36
CA PRO A 134 19.13 -12.35 1.82
C PRO A 134 18.93 -11.08 2.64
N GLN A 135 18.94 -9.93 1.97
CA GLN A 135 18.58 -8.64 2.55
C GLN A 135 17.09 -8.37 2.33
N ALA A 136 16.41 -7.91 3.36
CA ALA A 136 15.02 -7.50 3.22
C ALA A 136 14.92 -6.19 2.44
N GLY A 137 13.89 -6.10 1.57
CA GLY A 137 13.68 -4.95 0.68
C GLY A 137 12.43 -4.16 1.00
N PHE A 138 12.32 -2.97 0.39
CA PHE A 138 11.15 -2.11 0.43
C PHE A 138 10.72 -1.78 -1.00
N TYR A 139 9.47 -2.04 -1.36
CA TYR A 139 8.94 -1.96 -2.71
C TYR A 139 7.63 -1.19 -2.75
N GLY A 140 7.32 -0.52 -3.87
CA GLY A 140 6.05 0.11 -4.13
C GLY A 140 5.11 -0.82 -4.91
N LEU A 141 3.81 -0.60 -4.76
CA LEU A 141 2.78 -1.34 -5.51
C LEU A 141 1.95 -0.43 -6.41
N ASP A 142 1.96 0.89 -6.17
CA ASP A 142 1.04 1.84 -6.79
C ASP A 142 1.44 2.26 -8.20
N LEU A 143 0.50 2.85 -8.94
CA LEU A 143 0.64 3.07 -10.38
C LEU A 143 0.77 4.53 -10.82
N TYR A 144 0.70 5.49 -9.91
CA TYR A 144 0.53 6.91 -10.27
C TYR A 144 1.76 7.62 -10.86
N SER A 145 2.93 7.03 -10.83
CA SER A 145 4.19 7.67 -11.22
C SER A 145 4.57 7.44 -12.69
N LEU A 146 3.65 7.64 -13.65
CA LEU A 146 3.88 7.39 -15.08
C LEU A 146 5.14 8.09 -15.59
N ASN A 147 5.22 9.41 -15.46
CA ASN A 147 6.33 10.21 -15.96
C ASN A 147 7.67 9.87 -15.28
N ARG A 148 7.64 9.60 -14.00
CA ARG A 148 8.83 9.20 -13.26
C ARG A 148 9.31 7.82 -13.68
N SER A 149 8.40 6.87 -13.85
CA SER A 149 8.71 5.53 -14.35
C SER A 149 9.29 5.56 -15.78
N ARG A 150 8.80 6.46 -16.65
CA ARG A 150 9.40 6.70 -17.98
C ARG A 150 10.89 7.09 -17.85
N ARG A 151 11.20 8.02 -16.94
CA ARG A 151 12.59 8.46 -16.71
C ARG A 151 13.47 7.30 -16.20
N GLU A 152 12.95 6.45 -15.31
CA GLU A 152 13.71 5.30 -14.80
C GLU A 152 13.98 4.24 -15.88
N VAL A 153 13.00 3.90 -16.73
CA VAL A 153 13.22 2.99 -17.87
C VAL A 153 14.28 3.55 -18.81
N LEU A 154 14.21 4.84 -19.14
CA LEU A 154 15.20 5.47 -20.03
C LEU A 154 16.60 5.50 -19.39
N ARG A 155 16.70 5.79 -18.10
CA ARG A 155 17.97 5.80 -17.34
C ARG A 155 18.61 4.40 -17.34
N TYR A 156 17.82 3.36 -17.10
CA TYR A 156 18.29 1.98 -17.16
C TYR A 156 18.82 1.63 -18.56
N LEU A 157 18.02 1.91 -19.60
CA LEU A 157 18.42 1.60 -21.00
C LEU A 157 19.63 2.40 -21.46
N ASP A 158 19.79 3.67 -21.06
CA ASP A 158 20.99 4.46 -21.37
C ASP A 158 22.27 3.81 -20.82
N LYS A 159 22.16 3.16 -19.65
CA LYS A 159 23.27 2.45 -18.99
C LYS A 159 23.61 1.14 -19.73
N VAL A 160 22.61 0.38 -20.17
CA VAL A 160 22.80 -1.00 -20.65
C VAL A 160 22.70 -1.16 -22.18
N ASP A 161 21.88 -0.35 -22.87
CA ASP A 161 21.62 -0.46 -24.31
C ASP A 161 21.14 0.88 -24.89
N ARG A 162 22.08 1.71 -25.36
CA ARG A 162 21.79 3.04 -25.92
C ARG A 162 20.86 3.01 -27.12
N GLU A 163 20.88 1.94 -27.91
CA GLU A 163 20.00 1.82 -29.06
C GLU A 163 18.55 1.53 -28.64
N ALA A 164 18.38 0.64 -27.67
CA ALA A 164 17.08 0.42 -27.03
C ALA A 164 16.56 1.71 -26.36
N ALA A 165 17.43 2.49 -25.69
CA ALA A 165 17.06 3.78 -25.13
C ALA A 165 16.53 4.77 -26.17
N ARG A 166 17.14 4.82 -27.38
CA ARG A 166 16.63 5.66 -28.48
C ARG A 166 15.26 5.19 -28.98
N ARG A 167 15.02 3.87 -29.05
CA ARG A 167 13.70 3.33 -29.42
C ARG A 167 12.67 3.67 -28.34
N ALA A 168 13.00 3.49 -27.08
CA ALA A 168 12.11 3.82 -25.96
C ALA A 168 11.72 5.30 -25.94
N ARG A 169 12.68 6.22 -26.17
CA ARG A 169 12.37 7.67 -26.30
C ARG A 169 11.37 7.96 -27.41
N ARG A 170 11.54 7.32 -28.59
CA ARG A 170 10.57 7.49 -29.68
C ARG A 170 9.19 6.96 -29.32
N ARG A 171 9.10 5.82 -28.63
CA ARG A 171 7.80 5.28 -28.19
C ARG A 171 7.15 6.18 -27.16
N TYR A 172 7.90 6.66 -26.18
CA TYR A 172 7.36 7.51 -25.11
C TYR A 172 7.12 8.97 -25.52
N SER A 173 7.50 9.39 -26.75
CA SER A 173 7.29 10.77 -27.18
C SER A 173 5.82 11.14 -27.37
N CYS A 174 4.91 10.17 -27.44
CA CYS A 174 3.47 10.41 -27.44
C CYS A 174 2.97 11.16 -26.19
N PHE A 175 3.68 11.02 -25.07
CA PHE A 175 3.36 11.76 -23.85
C PHE A 175 3.93 13.19 -23.80
N ASP A 176 4.90 13.52 -24.65
CA ASP A 176 5.70 14.76 -24.53
C ASP A 176 4.87 16.04 -24.68
N HIS A 177 3.72 15.97 -25.37
CA HIS A 177 2.81 17.10 -25.54
C HIS A 177 2.10 17.52 -24.24
N PHE A 178 2.05 16.62 -23.24
CA PHE A 178 1.35 16.82 -21.96
C PHE A 178 2.32 17.14 -20.82
N GLY A 179 3.63 17.13 -21.07
CA GLY A 179 4.66 17.41 -20.06
C GLY A 179 4.62 16.43 -18.89
N GLU A 180 4.47 16.96 -17.68
CA GLU A 180 4.33 16.17 -16.45
C GLU A 180 2.86 15.99 -16.03
N ASP A 181 1.89 16.50 -16.81
CA ASP A 181 0.46 16.43 -16.52
C ASP A 181 -0.15 15.15 -17.10
N GLU A 182 -0.18 14.09 -16.28
CA GLU A 182 -0.71 12.79 -16.65
C GLU A 182 -2.24 12.80 -16.80
N GLN A 183 -2.93 13.70 -16.10
CA GLN A 183 -4.40 13.84 -16.19
C GLN A 183 -4.80 14.54 -17.48
N ALA A 184 -4.06 15.56 -17.90
CA ALA A 184 -4.27 16.19 -19.22
C ALA A 184 -4.11 15.18 -20.36
N TYR A 185 -3.12 14.27 -20.27
CA TYR A 185 -2.99 13.16 -21.20
C TYR A 185 -4.24 12.27 -21.18
N GLY A 186 -4.64 11.83 -19.99
CA GLY A 186 -5.79 10.94 -19.82
C GLY A 186 -7.08 11.54 -20.37
N TYR A 187 -7.33 12.82 -20.10
CA TYR A 187 -8.49 13.53 -20.65
C TYR A 187 -8.46 13.58 -22.19
N ALA A 188 -7.34 13.98 -22.77
CA ALA A 188 -7.24 14.12 -24.23
C ALA A 188 -7.33 12.77 -24.95
N ALA A 189 -6.72 11.71 -24.41
CA ALA A 189 -6.78 10.36 -24.97
C ALA A 189 -8.14 9.69 -24.76
N GLY A 190 -8.79 9.91 -23.60
CA GLY A 190 -10.08 9.30 -23.27
C GLY A 190 -11.26 9.83 -24.07
N ILE A 191 -11.17 11.04 -24.63
CA ILE A 191 -12.19 11.64 -25.49
C ILE A 191 -11.78 11.75 -26.96
N ASP A 192 -10.79 10.95 -27.39
CA ASP A 192 -10.29 10.88 -28.78
C ASP A 192 -9.75 12.22 -29.35
N LEU A 193 -9.34 13.16 -28.49
CA LEU A 193 -8.66 14.39 -28.92
C LEU A 193 -7.18 14.17 -29.29
N SER A 194 -6.59 13.09 -28.83
CA SER A 194 -5.23 12.65 -29.18
C SER A 194 -5.19 11.14 -29.37
N GLN A 195 -4.17 10.64 -30.07
CA GLN A 195 -3.91 9.20 -30.15
C GLN A 195 -3.41 8.72 -28.76
N SER A 196 -3.94 7.58 -28.31
CA SER A 196 -3.46 6.94 -27.09
C SER A 196 -2.03 6.40 -27.28
N CYS A 197 -1.28 6.35 -26.18
CA CYS A 197 0.06 5.75 -26.15
C CYS A 197 0.05 4.23 -25.91
N GLU A 198 -1.11 3.59 -25.91
CA GLU A 198 -1.30 2.19 -25.52
C GLU A 198 -0.37 1.23 -26.28
N GLN A 199 -0.34 1.34 -27.61
CA GLN A 199 0.48 0.47 -28.44
C GLN A 199 1.98 0.60 -28.10
N GLU A 200 2.43 1.83 -27.95
CA GLU A 200 3.83 2.18 -27.69
C GLU A 200 4.32 1.65 -26.34
N VAL A 201 3.50 1.77 -25.29
CA VAL A 201 3.88 1.29 -23.95
C VAL A 201 3.87 -0.24 -23.86
N ILE A 202 2.93 -0.91 -24.56
CA ILE A 202 2.90 -2.37 -24.67
C ILE A 202 4.15 -2.87 -25.42
N GLU A 203 4.50 -2.25 -26.55
CA GLU A 203 5.69 -2.63 -27.31
C GLU A 203 6.97 -2.40 -26.52
N GLN A 204 7.05 -1.33 -25.73
CA GLN A 204 8.22 -1.06 -24.90
C GLN A 204 8.40 -2.12 -23.81
N LEU A 205 7.34 -2.52 -23.11
CA LEU A 205 7.39 -3.59 -22.13
C LEU A 205 7.84 -4.92 -22.77
N ARG A 206 7.25 -5.27 -23.92
CA ARG A 206 7.62 -6.49 -24.66
C ARG A 206 9.08 -6.48 -25.11
N ASP A 207 9.60 -5.32 -25.55
CA ASP A 207 11.00 -5.19 -25.99
C ASP A 207 11.98 -5.43 -24.81
N LEU A 208 11.67 -4.91 -23.60
CA LEU A 208 12.42 -5.19 -22.39
C LEU A 208 12.40 -6.70 -22.06
N GLN A 209 11.21 -7.32 -22.04
CA GLN A 209 11.05 -8.74 -21.71
C GLN A 209 11.80 -9.66 -22.68
N ARG A 210 11.77 -9.37 -24.00
CA ARG A 210 12.51 -10.16 -24.99
C ARG A 210 14.01 -10.13 -24.77
N ARG A 211 14.55 -9.07 -24.18
CA ARG A 211 15.99 -8.88 -23.93
C ARG A 211 16.39 -9.21 -22.49
N ALA A 212 15.46 -9.68 -21.68
CA ALA A 212 15.68 -9.96 -20.25
C ALA A 212 16.94 -10.81 -20.01
N TYR A 213 17.08 -11.93 -20.75
CA TYR A 213 18.21 -12.83 -20.62
C TYR A 213 19.55 -12.16 -20.96
N GLU A 214 19.59 -11.31 -21.99
CA GLU A 214 20.79 -10.58 -22.39
C GLU A 214 21.22 -9.58 -21.34
N TYR A 215 20.26 -8.81 -20.78
CA TYR A 215 20.55 -7.79 -19.80
C TYR A 215 20.96 -8.38 -18.44
N MET A 216 20.29 -9.44 -17.97
CA MET A 216 20.62 -10.11 -16.71
C MET A 216 21.99 -10.79 -16.70
N ARG A 217 22.51 -11.22 -17.86
CA ARG A 217 23.85 -11.87 -17.95
C ARG A 217 25.03 -10.93 -17.72
N ARG A 218 24.83 -9.61 -17.83
CA ARG A 218 25.96 -8.67 -17.87
C ARG A 218 26.65 -8.46 -16.52
N ASP A 219 25.94 -8.56 -15.40
CA ASP A 219 26.44 -8.16 -14.08
C ASP A 219 25.92 -9.00 -12.89
N GLY A 220 25.45 -10.21 -13.13
CA GLY A 220 24.97 -11.12 -12.09
C GLY A 220 23.76 -10.60 -11.31
N ARG A 221 23.74 -10.80 -9.98
CA ARG A 221 22.57 -10.47 -9.12
C ARG A 221 22.17 -8.99 -9.11
N VAL A 222 23.12 -8.08 -9.31
CA VAL A 222 22.83 -6.63 -9.37
C VAL A 222 22.12 -6.30 -10.66
N ALA A 223 22.55 -6.88 -11.79
CA ALA A 223 21.86 -6.70 -13.07
C ALA A 223 20.42 -7.25 -13.05
N GLU A 224 20.18 -8.34 -12.29
CA GLU A 224 18.83 -8.91 -12.14
C GLU A 224 17.90 -7.96 -11.38
N ASP A 225 18.34 -7.34 -10.28
CA ASP A 225 17.54 -6.37 -9.51
C ASP A 225 17.28 -5.09 -10.34
N ASP A 226 18.31 -4.56 -11.03
CA ASP A 226 18.20 -3.37 -11.89
C ASP A 226 17.22 -3.64 -13.07
N PHE A 227 17.33 -4.83 -13.69
CA PHE A 227 16.41 -5.23 -14.75
C PHE A 227 14.98 -5.37 -14.24
N PHE A 228 14.79 -6.05 -13.10
CA PHE A 228 13.48 -6.22 -12.51
C PHE A 228 12.83 -4.86 -12.22
N SER A 229 13.59 -3.91 -11.65
CA SER A 229 13.08 -2.55 -11.42
C SER A 229 12.69 -1.85 -12.72
N ALA A 230 13.49 -1.96 -13.78
CA ALA A 230 13.17 -1.36 -15.08
C ALA A 230 11.92 -2.01 -15.72
N GLU A 231 11.76 -3.32 -15.60
CA GLU A 231 10.58 -4.04 -16.09
C GLU A 231 9.31 -3.62 -15.33
N GLN A 232 9.39 -3.49 -13.99
CA GLN A 232 8.24 -3.01 -13.20
C GLN A 232 7.87 -1.56 -13.55
N ASN A 233 8.84 -0.68 -13.76
CA ASN A 233 8.57 0.67 -14.26
C ASN A 233 7.87 0.65 -15.64
N ALA A 234 8.30 -0.22 -16.56
CA ALA A 234 7.64 -0.33 -17.87
C ALA A 234 6.21 -0.92 -17.78
N ARG A 235 5.97 -1.86 -16.85
CA ARG A 235 4.64 -2.39 -16.51
C ARG A 235 3.74 -1.30 -15.92
N LEU A 236 4.30 -0.52 -14.99
CA LEU A 236 3.61 0.61 -14.39
C LEU A 236 3.18 1.61 -15.47
N ILE A 237 4.07 2.01 -16.38
CA ILE A 237 3.73 2.94 -17.48
C ILE A 237 2.55 2.41 -18.30
N LYS A 238 2.55 1.12 -18.66
CA LYS A 238 1.44 0.49 -19.39
C LYS A 238 0.13 0.57 -18.60
N ASN A 239 0.14 0.22 -17.32
CA ASN A 239 -1.07 0.17 -16.51
C ASN A 239 -1.54 1.59 -16.12
N ALA A 240 -0.62 2.53 -15.93
CA ALA A 240 -0.93 3.95 -15.68
C ALA A 240 -1.55 4.61 -16.92
N GLU A 241 -1.06 4.28 -18.12
CA GLU A 241 -1.68 4.76 -19.38
C GLU A 241 -3.16 4.33 -19.45
N GLU A 242 -3.44 3.04 -19.22
CA GLU A 242 -4.81 2.49 -19.17
C GLU A 242 -5.67 3.20 -18.11
N TYR A 243 -5.08 3.43 -16.92
CA TYR A 243 -5.74 4.10 -15.79
C TYR A 243 -6.11 5.55 -16.12
N TYR A 244 -5.13 6.37 -16.57
CA TYR A 244 -5.38 7.78 -16.87
C TYR A 244 -6.34 7.96 -18.05
N ARG A 245 -6.24 7.13 -19.08
CA ARG A 245 -7.18 7.13 -20.22
C ARG A 245 -8.61 6.77 -19.77
N GLY A 246 -8.77 5.81 -18.85
CA GLY A 246 -10.07 5.40 -18.31
C GLY A 246 -10.59 6.25 -17.15
N MET A 247 -9.81 7.20 -16.64
CA MET A 247 -10.09 7.94 -15.41
C MET A 247 -11.41 8.75 -15.46
N PHE A 248 -11.78 9.21 -16.65
CA PHE A 248 -12.98 10.01 -16.86
C PHE A 248 -14.20 9.19 -17.26
N GLU A 249 -14.07 7.87 -17.41
CA GLU A 249 -15.18 6.98 -17.79
C GLU A 249 -15.97 6.47 -16.59
N SER A 250 -15.30 5.88 -15.58
CA SER A 250 -15.95 5.26 -14.43
C SER A 250 -14.99 5.13 -13.24
N ARG A 251 -15.46 5.58 -12.06
CA ARG A 251 -14.74 5.44 -10.79
C ARG A 251 -14.46 3.97 -10.41
N VAL A 252 -15.45 3.08 -10.59
CA VAL A 252 -15.29 1.65 -10.30
C VAL A 252 -14.20 1.05 -11.18
N ASN A 253 -14.14 1.46 -12.44
CA ASN A 253 -13.13 0.99 -13.36
C ASN A 253 -11.71 1.37 -12.92
N THR A 254 -11.49 2.64 -12.57
CA THR A 254 -10.18 3.13 -12.11
C THR A 254 -9.75 2.51 -10.78
N TRP A 255 -10.66 2.34 -9.82
CA TRP A 255 -10.39 1.59 -8.59
C TRP A 255 -9.90 0.17 -8.91
N ASN A 256 -10.66 -0.54 -9.72
CA ASN A 256 -10.34 -1.91 -10.09
C ASN A 256 -9.02 -2.02 -10.88
N MET A 257 -8.70 -1.05 -11.74
CA MET A 257 -7.43 -0.99 -12.46
C MET A 257 -6.24 -0.81 -11.51
N ARG A 258 -6.37 0.08 -10.51
CA ARG A 258 -5.34 0.33 -9.50
C ARG A 258 -5.06 -0.92 -8.67
N ASP A 259 -6.10 -1.52 -8.11
CA ASP A 259 -5.95 -2.72 -7.26
C ASP A 259 -5.48 -3.94 -8.06
N ARG A 260 -5.89 -4.08 -9.33
CA ARG A 260 -5.33 -5.09 -10.23
C ARG A 260 -3.84 -4.87 -10.44
N HIS A 261 -3.40 -3.63 -10.70
CA HIS A 261 -1.98 -3.30 -10.85
C HIS A 261 -1.19 -3.65 -9.59
N MET A 262 -1.68 -3.28 -8.41
CA MET A 262 -1.03 -3.61 -7.14
C MET A 262 -0.91 -5.14 -6.95
N ALA A 263 -1.95 -5.89 -7.29
CA ALA A 263 -1.92 -7.36 -7.21
C ALA A 263 -0.93 -7.98 -8.21
N GLU A 264 -0.90 -7.50 -9.46
CA GLU A 264 0.07 -7.93 -10.47
C GLU A 264 1.50 -7.65 -10.03
N THR A 265 1.77 -6.43 -9.55
CA THR A 265 3.09 -6.02 -9.06
C THR A 265 3.53 -6.86 -7.87
N LEU A 266 2.64 -7.15 -6.93
CA LEU A 266 2.92 -8.02 -5.79
C LEU A 266 3.27 -9.45 -6.22
N HIS A 267 2.56 -10.03 -7.19
CA HIS A 267 2.85 -11.36 -7.68
C HIS A 267 4.17 -11.43 -8.48
N GLU A 268 4.48 -10.41 -9.27
CA GLU A 268 5.78 -10.32 -9.96
C GLU A 268 6.93 -10.18 -8.95
N LEU A 269 6.73 -9.40 -7.88
CA LEU A 269 7.71 -9.30 -6.80
C LEU A 269 7.88 -10.67 -6.10
N ALA A 270 6.79 -11.38 -5.81
CA ALA A 270 6.88 -12.71 -5.22
C ALA A 270 7.65 -13.68 -6.12
N ALA A 271 7.34 -13.72 -7.41
CA ALA A 271 8.06 -14.56 -8.37
C ALA A 271 9.56 -14.18 -8.48
N HIS A 272 9.90 -12.89 -8.40
CA HIS A 272 11.29 -12.43 -8.37
C HIS A 272 12.02 -12.92 -7.11
N LEU A 273 11.41 -12.77 -5.93
CA LEU A 273 11.98 -13.23 -4.66
C LEU A 273 12.08 -14.76 -4.59
N GLU A 274 11.10 -15.48 -5.11
CA GLU A 274 11.11 -16.95 -5.16
C GLU A 274 12.27 -17.47 -6.01
N ARG A 275 12.48 -16.93 -7.21
CA ARG A 275 13.65 -17.26 -8.05
C ARG A 275 14.96 -17.03 -7.32
N ARG A 276 15.04 -15.98 -6.51
CA ARG A 276 16.27 -15.57 -5.84
C ARG A 276 16.53 -16.31 -4.52
N TYR A 277 15.49 -16.62 -3.76
CA TYR A 277 15.58 -17.11 -2.38
C TYR A 277 14.87 -18.46 -2.15
N GLY A 278 14.24 -19.02 -3.18
CA GLY A 278 13.50 -20.29 -3.10
C GLY A 278 12.12 -20.20 -2.47
N LYS A 279 11.78 -19.10 -1.82
CA LYS A 279 10.45 -18.77 -1.27
C LYS A 279 10.25 -17.27 -1.27
N ALA A 280 9.02 -16.83 -1.47
CA ALA A 280 8.62 -15.45 -1.24
C ALA A 280 7.84 -15.34 0.07
N LYS A 281 8.21 -14.38 0.92
CA LYS A 281 7.44 -13.97 2.10
C LYS A 281 7.42 -12.45 2.15
N ILE A 282 6.23 -11.87 1.98
CA ILE A 282 6.07 -10.43 1.78
C ILE A 282 5.05 -9.88 2.77
N VAL A 283 5.40 -8.79 3.46
CA VAL A 283 4.46 -7.98 4.23
C VAL A 283 3.93 -6.88 3.31
N VAL A 284 2.63 -6.68 3.25
CA VAL A 284 2.00 -5.62 2.46
C VAL A 284 1.46 -4.55 3.40
N TRP A 285 1.75 -3.28 3.09
CA TRP A 285 1.24 -2.10 3.80
C TRP A 285 0.36 -1.26 2.89
N ALA A 286 -0.93 -1.22 3.18
CA ALA A 286 -1.87 -0.36 2.47
C ALA A 286 -3.08 -0.04 3.36
N HIS A 287 -4.00 0.76 2.86
CA HIS A 287 -5.25 1.05 3.56
C HIS A 287 -6.14 -0.20 3.71
N ASN A 288 -6.97 -0.25 4.76
CA ASN A 288 -7.94 -1.33 4.97
C ASN A 288 -8.82 -1.60 3.74
N SER A 289 -9.22 -0.56 3.02
CA SER A 289 -10.05 -0.67 1.81
C SER A 289 -9.39 -1.42 0.66
N HIS A 290 -8.04 -1.43 0.61
CA HIS A 290 -7.27 -2.22 -0.35
C HIS A 290 -6.96 -3.63 0.16
N LEU A 291 -6.81 -3.83 1.47
CA LEU A 291 -6.29 -5.08 2.03
C LEU A 291 -7.34 -6.02 2.61
N GLY A 292 -8.49 -5.50 3.04
CA GLY A 292 -9.62 -6.35 3.44
C GLY A 292 -10.24 -7.07 2.24
N ASN A 293 -10.89 -8.21 2.44
CA ASN A 293 -11.60 -8.90 1.37
C ASN A 293 -12.83 -8.09 0.93
N ALA A 294 -12.80 -7.47 -0.25
CA ALA A 294 -13.88 -6.62 -0.77
C ALA A 294 -15.24 -7.33 -0.83
N ARG A 295 -15.28 -8.66 -1.02
CA ARG A 295 -16.52 -9.45 -1.00
C ARG A 295 -17.28 -9.37 0.33
N ALA A 296 -16.59 -8.99 1.40
CA ALA A 296 -17.19 -8.80 2.72
C ALA A 296 -17.76 -7.40 2.94
N THR A 297 -17.72 -6.53 1.94
CA THR A 297 -18.16 -5.13 2.01
C THR A 297 -19.29 -4.85 1.03
N ASP A 298 -20.05 -3.76 1.27
CA ASP A 298 -21.07 -3.28 0.34
C ASP A 298 -20.49 -2.77 -1.00
N ARG A 299 -19.19 -2.48 -1.06
CA ARG A 299 -18.48 -2.07 -2.28
C ARG A 299 -18.56 -3.13 -3.38
N SER A 300 -18.53 -4.40 -3.02
CA SER A 300 -18.68 -5.50 -3.96
C SER A 300 -20.02 -5.48 -4.74
N LEU A 301 -21.06 -4.87 -4.17
CA LEU A 301 -22.35 -4.71 -4.83
C LEU A 301 -22.28 -3.76 -6.04
N TYR A 302 -21.29 -2.88 -6.07
CA TYR A 302 -21.02 -1.95 -7.17
C TYR A 302 -19.98 -2.50 -8.15
N GLY A 303 -19.53 -3.74 -7.98
CA GLY A 303 -18.52 -4.37 -8.83
C GLY A 303 -17.08 -3.99 -8.49
N GLU A 304 -16.84 -3.39 -7.32
CA GLU A 304 -15.49 -3.11 -6.83
C GLU A 304 -14.86 -4.39 -6.26
N TRP A 305 -13.62 -4.63 -6.63
CA TRP A 305 -12.72 -5.58 -5.96
C TRP A 305 -11.50 -4.83 -5.44
N ASN A 306 -10.64 -5.51 -4.68
CA ASN A 306 -9.42 -4.92 -4.16
C ASN A 306 -8.26 -5.91 -4.10
N LEU A 307 -7.07 -5.41 -3.75
CA LEU A 307 -5.84 -6.17 -3.61
C LEU A 307 -6.00 -7.38 -2.67
N GLY A 308 -6.62 -7.18 -1.49
CA GLY A 308 -6.82 -8.24 -0.50
C GLY A 308 -7.67 -9.40 -1.04
N GLN A 309 -8.77 -9.09 -1.74
CA GLN A 309 -9.57 -10.09 -2.43
C GLN A 309 -8.75 -10.85 -3.48
N LEU A 310 -8.03 -10.13 -4.37
CA LEU A 310 -7.26 -10.72 -5.47
C LEU A 310 -6.12 -11.60 -4.95
N VAL A 311 -5.46 -11.19 -3.85
CA VAL A 311 -4.44 -12.01 -3.19
C VAL A 311 -5.05 -13.25 -2.57
N ARG A 312 -6.18 -13.14 -1.85
CA ARG A 312 -6.86 -14.27 -1.21
C ARG A 312 -7.36 -15.31 -2.23
N GLU A 313 -7.81 -14.87 -3.40
CA GLU A 313 -8.25 -15.76 -4.47
C GLU A 313 -7.13 -16.64 -5.03
N ARG A 314 -5.90 -16.11 -5.07
CA ARG A 314 -4.71 -16.83 -5.58
C ARG A 314 -3.95 -17.56 -4.48
N ASN A 315 -4.02 -17.06 -3.24
CA ASN A 315 -3.28 -17.59 -2.10
C ASN A 315 -4.19 -17.65 -0.87
N SER A 316 -4.78 -18.82 -0.61
CA SER A 316 -5.70 -19.04 0.52
C SER A 316 -5.03 -18.93 1.90
N GLN A 317 -3.70 -18.96 1.97
CA GLN A 317 -2.92 -18.83 3.21
C GLN A 317 -2.46 -17.41 3.48
N ALA A 318 -2.85 -16.43 2.64
CA ALA A 318 -2.60 -15.03 2.93
C ALA A 318 -3.33 -14.60 4.21
N VAL A 319 -2.67 -13.82 5.07
CA VAL A 319 -3.23 -13.30 6.32
C VAL A 319 -3.56 -11.82 6.14
N LEU A 320 -4.84 -11.47 6.35
CA LEU A 320 -5.35 -10.11 6.23
C LEU A 320 -5.62 -9.55 7.62
N VAL A 321 -5.00 -8.41 7.95
CA VAL A 321 -5.07 -7.78 9.27
C VAL A 321 -5.62 -6.37 9.14
N GLY A 322 -6.79 -6.11 9.71
CA GLY A 322 -7.40 -4.79 9.77
C GLY A 322 -6.93 -3.98 10.98
N PHE A 323 -7.01 -2.66 10.87
CA PHE A 323 -6.76 -1.73 11.97
C PHE A 323 -7.96 -0.82 12.14
N THR A 324 -8.31 -0.50 13.37
CA THR A 324 -9.47 0.35 13.69
C THR A 324 -9.16 1.33 14.82
N THR A 325 -9.86 2.48 14.85
CA THR A 325 -9.74 3.45 15.94
C THR A 325 -11.08 4.07 16.29
N TYR A 326 -11.34 4.35 17.57
CA TYR A 326 -12.59 4.95 18.02
C TYR A 326 -12.59 6.47 17.90
N GLU A 327 -11.56 7.16 18.39
CA GLU A 327 -11.40 8.62 18.32
C GLU A 327 -9.93 9.02 18.35
N GLY A 328 -9.63 10.31 18.26
CA GLY A 328 -8.27 10.81 18.43
C GLY A 328 -7.89 11.91 17.46
N THR A 329 -6.72 11.80 16.85
CA THR A 329 -6.25 12.70 15.82
C THR A 329 -5.63 11.95 14.64
N VAL A 330 -5.64 12.58 13.48
CA VAL A 330 -5.06 12.06 12.24
C VAL A 330 -4.41 13.20 11.46
N THR A 331 -3.32 12.93 10.78
CA THR A 331 -2.80 13.84 9.75
C THR A 331 -3.56 13.59 8.46
N ALA A 332 -4.26 14.58 7.95
CA ALA A 332 -5.06 14.49 6.72
C ALA A 332 -5.22 15.87 6.10
N ALA A 333 -5.54 15.92 4.81
CA ALA A 333 -5.90 17.16 4.12
C ALA A 333 -7.40 17.45 4.21
N SER A 334 -7.78 18.70 3.92
CA SER A 334 -9.20 19.11 3.79
C SER A 334 -9.73 18.89 2.37
N ASP A 335 -8.83 18.89 1.37
CA ASP A 335 -9.13 18.65 -0.04
C ASP A 335 -7.92 18.01 -0.73
N TRP A 336 -8.09 17.54 -1.97
CA TRP A 336 -7.02 16.98 -2.77
C TRP A 336 -5.96 18.06 -3.08
N GLY A 337 -4.67 17.71 -2.92
CA GLY A 337 -3.57 18.64 -3.12
C GLY A 337 -3.46 19.74 -2.05
N ALA A 338 -4.35 19.79 -1.06
CA ALA A 338 -4.26 20.74 0.03
C ALA A 338 -3.18 20.34 1.05
N LEU A 339 -2.70 21.33 1.83
CA LEU A 339 -1.78 21.08 2.93
C LEU A 339 -2.41 20.15 3.97
N HIS A 340 -1.57 19.32 4.56
CA HIS A 340 -1.98 18.46 5.65
C HIS A 340 -2.19 19.25 6.95
N GLU A 341 -3.11 18.78 7.75
CA GLU A 341 -3.46 19.32 9.06
C GLU A 341 -3.56 18.19 10.08
N THR A 342 -3.32 18.48 11.35
CA THR A 342 -3.73 17.57 12.44
C THR A 342 -5.23 17.75 12.67
N LYS A 343 -6.02 16.77 12.26
CA LYS A 343 -7.48 16.77 12.37
C LYS A 343 -7.95 15.91 13.52
N ARG A 344 -9.02 16.34 14.19
CA ARG A 344 -9.66 15.57 15.24
C ARG A 344 -10.55 14.50 14.62
N VAL A 345 -10.27 13.23 14.90
CA VAL A 345 -11.16 12.09 14.60
C VAL A 345 -12.29 12.07 15.62
N ARG A 346 -13.54 12.14 15.15
CA ARG A 346 -14.73 12.13 16.01
C ARG A 346 -14.90 10.75 16.66
N PRO A 347 -15.58 10.66 17.83
CA PRO A 347 -16.04 9.38 18.34
C PRO A 347 -16.82 8.61 17.27
N ALA A 348 -16.53 7.33 17.12
CA ALA A 348 -17.12 6.50 16.08
C ALA A 348 -18.66 6.40 16.22
N LEU A 349 -19.33 6.20 15.10
CA LEU A 349 -20.79 6.04 15.07
C LEU A 349 -21.23 4.82 15.86
N ALA A 350 -22.34 4.92 16.58
CA ALA A 350 -22.81 3.88 17.52
C ALA A 350 -23.05 2.52 16.83
N GLU A 351 -23.38 2.52 15.52
CA GLU A 351 -23.64 1.32 14.73
C GLU A 351 -22.37 0.68 14.17
N SER A 352 -21.20 1.29 14.39
CA SER A 352 -19.93 0.85 13.82
C SER A 352 -19.23 -0.25 14.64
N TYR A 353 -18.27 -0.92 14.01
CA TYR A 353 -17.37 -1.85 14.69
C TYR A 353 -16.48 -1.13 15.71
N GLU A 354 -16.02 0.07 15.41
CA GLU A 354 -15.18 0.87 16.31
C GLU A 354 -15.89 1.21 17.62
N ALA A 355 -17.20 1.54 17.57
CA ALA A 355 -18.00 1.77 18.76
C ALA A 355 -18.22 0.47 19.56
N LEU A 356 -18.43 -0.66 18.88
CA LEU A 356 -18.53 -1.97 19.53
C LEU A 356 -17.21 -2.35 20.22
N PHE A 357 -16.09 -2.11 19.57
CA PHE A 357 -14.76 -2.38 20.12
C PHE A 357 -14.45 -1.49 21.34
N HIS A 358 -14.77 -0.21 21.25
CA HIS A 358 -14.66 0.72 22.38
C HIS A 358 -15.50 0.27 23.60
N ALA A 359 -16.72 -0.22 23.37
CA ALA A 359 -17.62 -0.68 24.46
C ALA A 359 -17.08 -1.89 25.25
N VAL A 360 -16.04 -2.59 24.75
CA VAL A 360 -15.36 -3.64 25.49
C VAL A 360 -14.61 -3.10 26.72
N GLY A 361 -14.18 -1.82 26.68
CA GLY A 361 -13.44 -1.17 27.77
C GLY A 361 -11.98 -1.56 27.85
N VAL A 362 -11.39 -2.14 26.79
CA VAL A 362 -9.95 -2.40 26.65
C VAL A 362 -9.42 -1.47 25.57
N PRO A 363 -8.54 -0.51 25.91
CA PRO A 363 -8.20 0.60 25.01
C PRO A 363 -7.36 0.21 23.78
N ARG A 364 -6.65 -0.92 23.86
CA ARG A 364 -5.86 -1.47 22.75
C ARG A 364 -5.87 -2.98 22.81
N PHE A 365 -6.17 -3.65 21.73
CA PHE A 365 -6.16 -5.11 21.67
C PHE A 365 -6.00 -5.64 20.25
N LEU A 366 -5.57 -6.88 20.18
CA LEU A 366 -5.63 -7.74 19.02
C LEU A 366 -6.79 -8.74 19.20
N VAL A 367 -7.58 -8.95 18.17
CA VAL A 367 -8.53 -10.07 18.09
C VAL A 367 -8.25 -10.85 16.82
N THR A 368 -8.27 -12.19 16.92
CA THR A 368 -8.15 -13.11 15.78
C THR A 368 -9.47 -13.83 15.57
N PHE A 369 -9.98 -13.82 14.34
CA PHE A 369 -11.20 -14.54 13.97
C PHE A 369 -10.90 -15.97 13.53
N ALA A 370 -9.71 -16.20 12.98
CA ALA A 370 -9.28 -17.52 12.55
C ALA A 370 -9.20 -18.49 13.74
N GLY A 371 -9.89 -19.63 13.63
CA GLY A 371 -9.90 -20.66 14.65
C GLY A 371 -10.99 -20.51 15.74
N ASP A 372 -11.73 -19.42 15.79
CA ASP A 372 -12.89 -19.21 16.67
C ASP A 372 -14.17 -19.01 15.84
N GLU A 373 -14.85 -20.13 15.53
CA GLU A 373 -16.07 -20.08 14.71
C GLU A 373 -17.22 -19.34 15.39
N ARG A 374 -17.30 -19.36 16.73
CA ARG A 374 -18.34 -18.66 17.48
C ARG A 374 -18.16 -17.15 17.38
N LEU A 375 -16.93 -16.69 17.55
CA LEU A 375 -16.57 -15.27 17.39
C LEU A 375 -16.78 -14.82 15.94
N SER A 376 -16.26 -15.59 14.99
CA SER A 376 -16.40 -15.31 13.56
C SER A 376 -17.86 -15.20 13.15
N ALA A 377 -18.73 -16.13 13.59
CA ALA A 377 -20.17 -16.12 13.28
C ALA A 377 -20.88 -14.88 13.82
N ASP A 378 -20.45 -14.33 14.95
CA ASP A 378 -21.03 -13.12 15.52
C ASP A 378 -20.59 -11.86 14.75
N PHE A 379 -19.32 -11.82 14.35
CA PHE A 379 -18.69 -10.69 13.64
C PHE A 379 -18.83 -10.77 12.11
N ARG A 380 -19.58 -11.75 11.57
CA ARG A 380 -20.11 -11.75 10.20
C ARG A 380 -21.42 -10.94 10.08
N SER A 381 -21.97 -10.41 11.17
CA SER A 381 -23.10 -9.48 11.13
C SER A 381 -22.63 -8.14 10.55
N GLU A 382 -23.30 -7.66 9.50
CA GLU A 382 -22.95 -6.40 8.84
C GLU A 382 -23.07 -5.21 9.79
N ARG A 383 -22.04 -4.35 9.80
CA ARG A 383 -21.95 -3.09 10.54
C ARG A 383 -21.20 -2.05 9.72
N LEU A 384 -21.30 -0.79 10.15
CA LEU A 384 -20.44 0.27 9.63
C LEU A 384 -18.98 0.03 10.05
N GLU A 385 -18.06 0.31 9.13
CA GLU A 385 -16.62 0.35 9.34
C GLU A 385 -16.09 1.70 8.86
N ARG A 386 -15.21 2.34 9.65
CA ARG A 386 -14.62 3.63 9.31
C ARG A 386 -13.42 3.46 8.38
N ALA A 387 -13.38 4.30 7.34
CA ALA A 387 -12.25 4.43 6.44
C ALA A 387 -11.93 5.91 6.20
N ILE A 388 -10.79 6.38 6.68
CA ILE A 388 -10.29 7.73 6.44
C ILE A 388 -9.14 7.64 5.44
N GLY A 389 -9.33 8.16 4.23
CA GLY A 389 -8.29 8.25 3.22
C GLY A 389 -7.30 9.39 3.50
N VAL A 390 -6.79 10.00 2.43
CA VAL A 390 -5.87 11.16 2.50
C VAL A 390 -6.61 12.46 2.84
N ILE A 391 -7.94 12.48 2.64
CA ILE A 391 -8.80 13.60 2.99
C ILE A 391 -9.68 13.18 4.15
N TYR A 392 -9.86 14.07 5.13
CA TYR A 392 -10.80 13.86 6.22
C TYR A 392 -11.68 15.09 6.44
N ARG A 393 -13.00 14.88 6.30
CA ARG A 393 -14.05 15.89 6.51
C ARG A 393 -15.00 15.42 7.61
N PRO A 394 -14.77 15.82 8.86
CA PRO A 394 -15.59 15.39 10.00
C PRO A 394 -17.09 15.71 9.86
N GLU A 395 -17.43 16.77 9.11
CA GLU A 395 -18.81 17.24 8.92
C GLU A 395 -19.65 16.25 8.10
N THR A 396 -19.01 15.55 7.15
CA THR A 396 -19.66 14.59 6.26
C THR A 396 -19.30 13.13 6.57
N GLU A 397 -18.63 12.88 7.70
CA GLU A 397 -17.99 11.61 8.05
C GLU A 397 -18.88 10.39 7.82
N ARG A 398 -20.19 10.46 8.23
CA ARG A 398 -21.13 9.34 8.07
C ARG A 398 -21.29 8.91 6.60
N ILE A 399 -21.28 9.85 5.68
CA ILE A 399 -21.54 9.58 4.25
C ILE A 399 -20.23 9.28 3.53
N SER A 400 -19.14 9.95 3.93
CA SER A 400 -17.89 9.95 3.19
C SER A 400 -16.85 8.96 3.74
N HIS A 401 -16.95 8.57 5.01
CA HIS A 401 -15.91 7.79 5.70
C HIS A 401 -16.41 6.52 6.36
N TYR A 402 -17.60 6.05 6.02
CA TYR A 402 -18.15 4.78 6.50
C TYR A 402 -18.73 3.96 5.34
N PHE A 403 -18.57 2.67 5.42
CA PHE A 403 -19.18 1.68 4.53
C PHE A 403 -19.63 0.48 5.36
N HIS A 404 -20.45 -0.39 4.79
CA HIS A 404 -20.90 -1.60 5.47
C HIS A 404 -19.95 -2.76 5.21
N ALA A 405 -19.61 -3.49 6.27
CA ALA A 405 -18.71 -4.63 6.19
C ALA A 405 -19.14 -5.76 7.13
N ARG A 406 -18.66 -6.97 6.83
CA ARG A 406 -18.66 -8.14 7.72
C ARG A 406 -17.20 -8.40 8.12
N ILE A 407 -16.76 -7.83 9.23
CA ILE A 407 -15.35 -7.69 9.58
C ILE A 407 -14.61 -9.04 9.71
N ALA A 408 -15.29 -10.10 10.17
CA ALA A 408 -14.69 -11.43 10.29
C ALA A 408 -14.60 -12.20 8.93
N ASP A 409 -15.31 -11.74 7.88
CA ASP A 409 -15.12 -12.20 6.51
C ASP A 409 -14.08 -11.35 5.76
N GLN A 410 -13.87 -10.12 6.24
CA GLN A 410 -12.97 -9.14 5.64
C GLN A 410 -11.52 -9.36 6.09
N PHE A 411 -11.29 -9.64 7.37
CA PHE A 411 -9.98 -9.82 7.99
C PHE A 411 -9.89 -11.12 8.81
N ASP A 412 -8.68 -11.68 8.90
CA ASP A 412 -8.36 -12.80 9.78
C ASP A 412 -8.10 -12.34 11.23
N ALA A 413 -7.64 -11.10 11.37
CA ALA A 413 -7.37 -10.46 12.65
C ALA A 413 -7.60 -8.94 12.56
N VAL A 414 -7.90 -8.31 13.70
CA VAL A 414 -8.04 -6.86 13.82
C VAL A 414 -7.27 -6.36 15.03
N LEU A 415 -6.55 -5.25 14.84
CA LEU A 415 -5.94 -4.44 15.89
C LEU A 415 -6.77 -3.20 16.12
N HIS A 416 -7.25 -3.01 17.35
CA HIS A 416 -8.04 -1.84 17.75
C HIS A 416 -7.28 -0.92 18.68
N PHE A 417 -7.46 0.38 18.46
CA PHE A 417 -6.91 1.48 19.28
C PHE A 417 -8.03 2.46 19.60
N ASP A 418 -8.41 2.60 20.87
CA ASP A 418 -9.44 3.56 21.28
C ASP A 418 -9.08 4.99 20.89
N LYS A 419 -7.81 5.36 21.04
CA LYS A 419 -7.31 6.71 20.74
C LYS A 419 -6.14 6.65 19.77
N SER A 420 -6.28 7.40 18.70
CA SER A 420 -5.24 7.61 17.69
C SER A 420 -4.53 8.96 17.87
N GLN A 421 -3.30 9.03 17.38
CA GLN A 421 -2.51 10.25 17.25
C GLN A 421 -2.12 10.43 15.78
N ALA A 422 -2.11 11.69 15.34
CA ALA A 422 -1.62 12.06 14.02
C ALA A 422 -0.14 11.68 13.85
N VAL A 423 0.26 11.16 12.69
CA VAL A 423 1.69 11.01 12.36
C VAL A 423 2.37 12.38 12.33
N GLU A 424 3.66 12.41 12.64
CA GLU A 424 4.50 13.59 12.49
C GLU A 424 5.19 13.59 11.11
N PRO A 425 4.78 14.47 10.16
CA PRO A 425 5.43 14.58 8.87
C PRO A 425 6.89 15.00 9.00
N LEU A 426 7.75 14.51 8.10
CA LEU A 426 9.12 15.00 7.99
C LEU A 426 9.12 16.39 7.34
N PRO A 427 10.04 17.31 7.75
CA PRO A 427 10.15 18.63 7.15
C PRO A 427 10.30 18.52 5.62
N HIS A 428 9.54 19.35 4.91
CA HIS A 428 9.61 19.49 3.45
C HIS A 428 9.81 20.97 3.11
N ALA A 429 10.64 21.26 2.11
CA ALA A 429 10.69 22.58 1.54
C ALA A 429 9.43 22.78 0.69
N GLU A 430 8.55 23.68 1.13
CA GLU A 430 7.34 24.17 0.47
C GLU A 430 6.48 23.08 -0.23
N GLU A 431 5.37 22.71 0.39
CA GLU A 431 4.28 22.01 -0.28
C GLU A 431 3.53 23.04 -1.13
N GLU A 432 3.69 22.99 -2.45
CA GLU A 432 2.82 23.72 -3.37
C GLU A 432 1.45 23.01 -3.41
N GLN A 433 0.37 23.79 -3.28
CA GLN A 433 -0.98 23.28 -3.51
C GLN A 433 -1.12 22.94 -5.00
N THR A 434 -1.44 21.70 -5.28
CA THR A 434 -1.73 21.25 -6.67
C THR A 434 -3.23 21.31 -6.93
N ALA A 435 -3.62 21.77 -8.12
CA ALA A 435 -5.01 21.81 -8.56
C ALA A 435 -5.44 20.52 -9.29
N GLU A 436 -4.86 19.41 -8.92
CA GLU A 436 -5.13 18.11 -9.55
C GLU A 436 -6.50 17.55 -9.19
N VAL A 437 -7.11 16.80 -10.12
CA VAL A 437 -8.32 16.02 -9.87
C VAL A 437 -7.97 14.85 -8.94
N PRO A 438 -8.83 14.50 -7.95
CA PRO A 438 -8.56 13.38 -7.06
C PRO A 438 -8.32 12.09 -7.82
N GLU A 439 -7.18 11.45 -7.59
CA GLU A 439 -6.77 10.20 -8.24
C GLU A 439 -7.16 8.95 -7.42
N THR A 440 -7.44 9.11 -6.12
CA THR A 440 -7.75 7.99 -5.23
C THR A 440 -9.23 7.95 -4.88
N TYR A 441 -9.75 6.73 -4.69
CA TYR A 441 -11.10 6.50 -4.20
C TYR A 441 -11.05 5.52 -2.99
N PRO A 442 -11.87 5.72 -1.96
CA PRO A 442 -12.77 6.85 -1.80
C PRO A 442 -11.97 8.16 -1.70
N VAL A 443 -12.39 9.17 -2.45
CA VAL A 443 -11.76 10.51 -2.45
C VAL A 443 -11.88 11.23 -1.11
N GLY A 444 -11.77 10.53 0.00
CA GLY A 444 -11.91 11.11 1.33
C GLY A 444 -13.17 11.99 1.46
N VAL A 445 -14.20 11.65 0.69
CA VAL A 445 -15.46 12.40 0.64
C VAL A 445 -16.39 11.79 1.62
#